data_366695b80bd7a72718cdaae1ee9728e1
#
_entry.id   366695b80bd7a72718cdaae1ee9728e1
#
_cell.length_a   1.000
_cell.length_b   1.000
_cell.length_c   1.000
_cell.angle_alpha   90.00
_cell.angle_beta   90.00
_cell.angle_gamma   90.00
#
_symmetry.space_group_name_H-M   'P 1'
#
loop_
_entity.id
_entity.type
_entity.pdbx_description
1 polymer ?
#
loop_
_entity_poly.entity_id
_entity_poly.type
_entity_poly.pdbx_seq_one_letter_code
_entity_poly.pdbx_strand_id
1 'polypeptide(L)'
;MGFDLYGMKPEVDTPKPEWTKADPYIITEKEGVMQIDPQVKEEYDDFMKEQWKWRDENEGSYFRSNVWWWRPLWTFVCRVCDNVLTSEDYERGSSNDGYRISKTKTKRIASRLRKLIDSGYVKSYEKWYKREQGKLDEKDWDKNYPFSTAHVKEFERFCEKSGGFEIH
;
A
#
# COMPACT_ATOMS: atom_id res chain seq x y z
N MET A 1 12.68 -1.10 -3.82
CA MET A 1 11.50 -1.70 -4.46
C MET A 1 10.33 -1.56 -3.49
N GLY A 2 9.20 -1.07 -3.95
CA GLY A 2 8.00 -0.84 -3.18
C GLY A 2 6.77 -1.43 -3.84
N PHE A 3 5.68 -1.42 -3.12
CA PHE A 3 4.35 -1.76 -3.59
C PHE A 3 3.48 -0.53 -3.45
N ASP A 4 2.99 -0.05 -4.56
CA ASP A 4 2.07 1.07 -4.65
C ASP A 4 0.69 0.54 -5.05
N LEU A 5 -0.28 0.66 -4.16
CA LEU A 5 -1.63 0.18 -4.35
C LEU A 5 -2.56 1.37 -4.64
N TYR A 6 -3.26 1.29 -5.75
CA TYR A 6 -4.20 2.33 -6.17
C TYR A 6 -5.63 1.82 -6.08
N GLY A 7 -6.49 2.54 -5.35
CA GLY A 7 -7.92 2.26 -5.31
C GLY A 7 -8.55 2.42 -6.69
N MET A 8 -9.32 1.42 -7.14
CA MET A 8 -9.96 1.45 -8.46
C MET A 8 -11.21 2.34 -8.51
N LYS A 9 -11.94 2.40 -7.40
CA LYS A 9 -13.12 3.28 -7.21
C LYS A 9 -13.15 3.75 -5.76
N PRO A 10 -12.18 4.57 -5.34
CA PRO A 10 -12.08 4.99 -3.95
C PRO A 10 -13.26 5.87 -3.55
N GLU A 11 -13.67 5.74 -2.30
CA GLU A 11 -14.60 6.68 -1.68
C GLU A 11 -13.81 7.96 -1.37
N VAL A 12 -14.11 9.07 -2.05
CA VAL A 12 -13.39 10.34 -1.92
C VAL A 12 -14.35 11.48 -1.59
N ASP A 13 -13.93 12.36 -0.70
CA ASP A 13 -14.73 13.52 -0.27
C ASP A 13 -14.53 14.74 -1.19
N THR A 14 -13.37 14.81 -1.83
CA THR A 14 -12.99 15.90 -2.72
C THR A 14 -12.36 15.37 -4.01
N PRO A 15 -12.48 16.10 -5.14
CA PRO A 15 -11.82 15.68 -6.38
C PRO A 15 -10.30 15.68 -6.21
N LYS A 16 -9.65 14.72 -6.89
CA LYS A 16 -8.20 14.61 -6.89
C LYS A 16 -7.59 15.87 -7.53
N PRO A 17 -6.58 16.50 -6.90
CA PRO A 17 -5.82 17.57 -7.54
C PRO A 17 -5.19 17.10 -8.86
N GLU A 18 -5.29 17.91 -9.91
CA GLU A 18 -4.75 17.62 -11.23
C GLU A 18 -3.73 18.69 -11.64
N TRP A 19 -2.61 18.24 -12.21
CA TRP A 19 -1.65 19.12 -12.83
C TRP A 19 -2.18 19.56 -14.19
N THR A 20 -2.50 20.85 -14.33
CA THR A 20 -3.14 21.42 -15.54
C THR A 20 -2.18 22.13 -16.47
N LYS A 21 -0.88 22.23 -16.09
CA LYS A 21 0.15 22.88 -16.89
C LYS A 21 0.87 21.86 -17.79
N ALA A 22 1.82 22.34 -18.59
CA ALA A 22 2.68 21.48 -19.40
C ALA A 22 3.44 20.46 -18.54
N ASP A 23 3.94 19.41 -19.17
CA ASP A 23 4.75 18.38 -18.50
C ASP A 23 5.87 19.05 -17.68
N PRO A 24 5.95 18.82 -16.37
CA PRO A 24 6.94 19.45 -15.52
C PRO A 24 8.35 18.89 -15.71
N TYR A 25 8.50 17.79 -16.48
CA TYR A 25 9.79 17.16 -16.69
C TYR A 25 10.44 17.61 -18.00
N ILE A 26 11.75 17.93 -17.90
CA ILE A 26 12.59 18.23 -19.04
C ILE A 26 13.79 17.27 -19.08
N ILE A 27 14.29 16.99 -20.28
CA ILE A 27 15.52 16.23 -20.48
C ILE A 27 16.67 17.22 -20.65
N THR A 28 17.66 17.17 -19.78
CA THR A 28 18.85 18.03 -19.92
C THR A 28 19.76 17.52 -21.03
N GLU A 29 20.11 18.38 -21.97
CA GLU A 29 20.93 18.05 -23.14
C GLU A 29 22.33 17.51 -22.77
N LYS A 30 22.87 17.89 -21.61
CA LYS A 30 24.22 17.51 -21.18
C LYS A 30 24.33 16.11 -20.61
N GLU A 31 23.29 15.56 -20.00
CA GLU A 31 23.36 14.30 -19.25
C GLU A 31 22.27 13.29 -19.65
N GLY A 32 21.32 13.68 -20.51
CA GLY A 32 20.17 12.82 -20.86
C GLY A 32 19.30 12.46 -19.65
N VAL A 33 19.43 13.22 -18.56
CA VAL A 33 18.72 12.95 -17.30
C VAL A 33 17.41 13.72 -17.29
N MET A 34 16.33 13.02 -17.01
CA MET A 34 15.02 13.63 -16.79
C MET A 34 15.01 14.34 -15.44
N GLN A 35 14.68 15.63 -15.43
CA GLN A 35 14.56 16.42 -14.21
C GLN A 35 13.35 17.34 -14.29
N ILE A 36 12.92 17.86 -13.12
CA ILE A 36 11.84 18.85 -13.07
C ILE A 36 12.39 20.18 -13.62
N ASP A 37 11.62 20.82 -14.52
CA ASP A 37 11.93 22.15 -15.05
C ASP A 37 12.06 23.16 -13.89
N PRO A 38 13.22 23.81 -13.72
CA PRO A 38 13.42 24.79 -12.67
C PRO A 38 12.41 25.94 -12.67
N GLN A 39 11.82 26.27 -13.83
CA GLN A 39 10.84 27.36 -13.97
C GLN A 39 9.49 27.03 -13.33
N VAL A 40 9.13 25.75 -13.24
CA VAL A 40 7.86 25.31 -12.67
C VAL A 40 8.02 24.50 -11.39
N LYS A 41 9.26 24.32 -10.93
CA LYS A 41 9.61 23.45 -9.80
C LYS A 41 8.84 23.79 -8.53
N GLU A 42 8.80 25.06 -8.12
CA GLU A 42 8.12 25.49 -6.89
C GLU A 42 6.62 25.17 -6.95
N GLU A 43 5.98 25.49 -8.06
CA GLU A 43 4.55 25.22 -8.26
C GLU A 43 4.26 23.72 -8.33
N TYR A 44 5.16 22.93 -8.93
CA TYR A 44 5.03 21.49 -8.98
C TYR A 44 5.25 20.84 -7.62
N ASP A 45 6.21 21.33 -6.84
CA ASP A 45 6.43 20.87 -5.46
C ASP A 45 5.20 21.16 -4.57
N ASP A 46 4.54 22.29 -4.75
CA ASP A 46 3.33 22.64 -4.02
C ASP A 46 2.14 21.77 -4.46
N PHE A 47 1.98 21.55 -5.76
CA PHE A 47 1.00 20.59 -6.29
C PHE A 47 1.22 19.18 -5.74
N MET A 48 2.46 18.71 -5.65
CA MET A 48 2.78 17.40 -5.08
C MET A 48 2.42 17.33 -3.58
N LYS A 49 2.66 18.39 -2.81
CA LYS A 49 2.22 18.48 -1.41
C LYS A 49 0.71 18.39 -1.28
N GLU A 50 -0.03 19.09 -2.15
CA GLU A 50 -1.49 19.03 -2.19
C GLU A 50 -2.00 17.64 -2.57
N GLN A 51 -1.37 16.98 -3.54
CA GLN A 51 -1.68 15.59 -3.89
C GLN A 51 -1.45 14.62 -2.72
N TRP A 52 -0.34 14.76 -2.00
CA TRP A 52 -0.06 13.91 -0.84
C TRP A 52 -1.09 14.14 0.26
N LYS A 53 -1.39 15.40 0.57
CA LYS A 53 -2.43 15.74 1.54
C LYS A 53 -3.78 15.12 1.15
N TRP A 54 -4.16 15.24 -0.13
CA TRP A 54 -5.40 14.65 -0.62
C TRP A 54 -5.42 13.12 -0.47
N ARG A 55 -4.31 12.44 -0.72
CA ARG A 55 -4.19 10.98 -0.52
C ARG A 55 -4.36 10.61 0.96
N ASP A 56 -3.77 11.36 1.85
CA ASP A 56 -3.88 11.13 3.30
C ASP A 56 -5.32 11.34 3.80
N GLU A 57 -6.04 12.31 3.25
CA GLU A 57 -7.45 12.58 3.56
C GLU A 57 -8.40 11.55 2.92
N ASN A 58 -8.00 10.88 1.84
CA ASN A 58 -8.79 9.91 1.08
C ASN A 58 -8.13 8.51 1.14
N GLU A 59 -8.21 7.88 2.30
CA GLU A 59 -7.53 6.62 2.66
C GLU A 59 -7.74 5.46 1.66
N GLY A 60 -8.82 5.46 0.89
CA GLY A 60 -9.11 4.45 -0.13
C GLY A 60 -8.41 4.70 -1.47
N SER A 61 -7.78 5.87 -1.67
CA SER A 61 -7.19 6.26 -2.95
C SER A 61 -5.83 5.61 -3.20
N TYR A 62 -5.04 5.50 -2.15
CA TYR A 62 -3.66 5.06 -2.25
C TYR A 62 -3.16 4.43 -0.95
N PHE A 63 -2.41 3.35 -1.08
CA PHE A 63 -1.67 2.72 0.02
C PHE A 63 -0.29 2.32 -0.46
N ARG A 64 0.74 2.68 0.30
CA ARG A 64 2.12 2.37 -0.04
C ARG A 64 2.77 1.50 1.01
N SER A 65 3.49 0.49 0.56
CA SER A 65 4.31 -0.35 1.42
C SER A 65 5.62 -0.70 0.72
N ASN A 66 6.76 -0.62 1.41
CA ASN A 66 7.97 -1.21 0.85
C ASN A 66 7.90 -2.74 0.93
N VAL A 67 8.78 -3.42 0.19
CA VAL A 67 8.79 -4.88 0.09
C VAL A 67 8.92 -5.58 1.44
N TRP A 68 9.64 -4.98 2.40
CA TRP A 68 9.87 -5.56 3.72
C TRP A 68 8.60 -5.59 4.56
N TRP A 69 7.78 -4.54 4.49
CA TRP A 69 6.50 -4.44 5.16
C TRP A 69 5.38 -5.14 4.42
N TRP A 70 5.41 -5.12 3.09
CA TRP A 70 4.35 -5.71 2.26
C TRP A 70 4.28 -7.23 2.41
N ARG A 71 5.40 -7.92 2.28
CA ARG A 71 5.43 -9.39 2.32
C ARG A 71 4.79 -10.00 3.57
N PRO A 72 5.18 -9.59 4.81
CA PRO A 72 4.53 -10.14 6.00
C PRO A 72 3.09 -9.71 6.15
N LEU A 73 2.73 -8.48 5.74
CA LEU A 73 1.35 -8.03 5.71
C LEU A 73 0.51 -8.88 4.76
N TRP A 74 0.95 -9.03 3.50
CA TRP A 74 0.22 -9.78 2.49
C TRP A 74 0.08 -11.26 2.84
N THR A 75 1.15 -11.88 3.34
CA THR A 75 1.13 -13.25 3.86
C THR A 75 0.11 -13.42 4.99
N PHE A 76 0.08 -12.48 5.93
CA PHE A 76 -0.91 -12.49 7.01
C PHE A 76 -2.33 -12.35 6.46
N VAL A 77 -2.58 -11.38 5.57
CA VAL A 77 -3.90 -11.13 4.96
C VAL A 77 -4.39 -12.39 4.23
N CYS A 78 -3.56 -12.99 3.38
CA CYS A 78 -3.94 -14.20 2.64
C CYS A 78 -4.25 -15.37 3.58
N ARG A 79 -3.48 -15.53 4.65
CA ARG A 79 -3.71 -16.57 5.66
C ARG A 79 -5.04 -16.41 6.39
N VAL A 80 -5.40 -15.19 6.80
CA VAL A 80 -6.63 -14.95 7.58
C VAL A 80 -7.85 -14.75 6.70
N CYS A 81 -7.66 -14.58 5.39
CA CYS A 81 -8.70 -14.41 4.37
C CYS A 81 -8.67 -15.55 3.33
N ASP A 82 -8.27 -16.76 3.71
CA ASP A 82 -8.15 -17.94 2.84
C ASP A 82 -9.47 -18.35 2.16
N ASN A 83 -10.60 -17.98 2.75
CA ASN A 83 -11.94 -18.16 2.18
C ASN A 83 -12.39 -17.00 1.27
N VAL A 84 -11.54 -16.01 1.05
CA VAL A 84 -11.78 -14.81 0.20
C VAL A 84 -10.78 -14.74 -0.94
N LEU A 85 -9.51 -15.00 -0.62
CA LEU A 85 -8.39 -14.92 -1.53
C LEU A 85 -7.99 -16.31 -2.04
N THR A 86 -7.65 -16.37 -3.32
CA THR A 86 -7.18 -17.60 -3.99
C THR A 86 -5.66 -17.70 -3.95
N SER A 87 -5.12 -18.86 -4.32
CA SER A 87 -3.67 -19.03 -4.50
C SER A 87 -3.11 -18.06 -5.53
N GLU A 88 -3.86 -17.77 -6.60
CA GLU A 88 -3.49 -16.77 -7.60
C GLU A 88 -3.41 -15.37 -7.00
N ASP A 89 -4.38 -14.97 -6.16
CA ASP A 89 -4.32 -13.68 -5.45
C ASP A 89 -3.05 -13.57 -4.59
N TYR A 90 -2.67 -14.67 -3.91
CA TYR A 90 -1.45 -14.71 -3.10
C TYR A 90 -0.19 -14.52 -3.95
N GLU A 91 -0.05 -15.29 -5.02
CA GLU A 91 1.12 -15.26 -5.90
C GLU A 91 1.24 -13.90 -6.60
N ARG A 92 0.15 -13.45 -7.25
CA ARG A 92 0.13 -12.21 -8.03
C ARG A 92 0.16 -10.96 -7.12
N GLY A 93 -0.45 -11.02 -5.95
CA GLY A 93 -0.36 -9.95 -4.95
C GLY A 93 1.02 -9.82 -4.31
N SER A 94 1.90 -10.79 -4.48
CA SER A 94 3.31 -10.73 -4.07
C SER A 94 4.21 -10.06 -5.11
N SER A 95 3.65 -9.69 -6.28
CA SER A 95 4.31 -9.00 -7.39
C SER A 95 3.69 -7.61 -7.58
N ASN A 96 4.48 -6.67 -8.08
CA ASN A 96 4.04 -5.31 -8.40
C ASN A 96 3.88 -5.13 -9.92
N ASP A 97 3.03 -5.95 -10.53
CA ASP A 97 2.85 -6.08 -11.98
C ASP A 97 1.45 -5.67 -12.49
N GLY A 98 0.72 -4.89 -11.70
CA GLY A 98 -0.62 -4.42 -12.08
C GLY A 98 -1.74 -5.40 -11.73
N TYR A 99 -1.52 -6.33 -10.79
CA TYR A 99 -2.56 -7.26 -10.40
C TYR A 99 -3.71 -6.59 -9.65
N ARG A 100 -4.94 -7.05 -9.90
CA ARG A 100 -6.16 -6.42 -9.38
C ARG A 100 -6.89 -7.29 -8.37
N ILE A 101 -7.23 -6.71 -7.25
CA ILE A 101 -8.12 -7.27 -6.24
C ILE A 101 -9.48 -6.58 -6.34
N SER A 102 -10.54 -7.35 -6.56
CA SER A 102 -11.89 -6.82 -6.81
C SER A 102 -12.50 -6.13 -5.57
N LYS A 103 -13.48 -5.23 -5.82
CA LYS A 103 -14.26 -4.56 -4.76
C LYS A 103 -14.86 -5.54 -3.76
N THR A 104 -15.42 -6.65 -4.23
CA THR A 104 -16.03 -7.66 -3.35
C THR A 104 -15.00 -8.29 -2.42
N LYS A 105 -13.81 -8.62 -2.95
CA LYS A 105 -12.71 -9.18 -2.15
C LYS A 105 -12.21 -8.16 -1.13
N THR A 106 -11.98 -6.88 -1.53
CA THR A 106 -11.46 -5.85 -0.61
C THR A 106 -12.42 -5.57 0.54
N LYS A 107 -13.73 -5.47 0.31
CA LYS A 107 -14.72 -5.32 1.39
C LYS A 107 -14.71 -6.51 2.35
N ARG A 108 -14.56 -7.74 1.85
CA ARG A 108 -14.47 -8.93 2.70
C ARG A 108 -13.16 -8.99 3.48
N ILE A 109 -12.04 -8.59 2.88
CA ILE A 109 -10.74 -8.44 3.56
C ILE A 109 -10.88 -7.43 4.71
N ALA A 110 -11.39 -6.22 4.44
CA ALA A 110 -11.57 -5.18 5.44
C ALA A 110 -12.45 -5.66 6.60
N SER A 111 -13.60 -6.26 6.31
CA SER A 111 -14.49 -6.81 7.33
C SER A 111 -13.80 -7.88 8.19
N ARG A 112 -13.02 -8.76 7.58
CA ARG A 112 -12.26 -9.79 8.31
C ARG A 112 -11.17 -9.20 9.20
N LEU A 113 -10.37 -8.29 8.64
CA LEU A 113 -9.30 -7.63 9.38
C LEU A 113 -9.85 -6.82 10.56
N ARG A 114 -10.95 -6.09 10.38
CA ARG A 114 -11.61 -5.32 11.46
C ARG A 114 -11.98 -6.23 12.63
N LYS A 115 -12.63 -7.36 12.37
CA LYS A 115 -12.97 -8.34 13.42
C LYS A 115 -11.73 -8.86 14.17
N LEU A 116 -10.64 -9.12 13.45
CA LEU A 116 -9.40 -9.60 14.05
C LEU A 116 -8.66 -8.50 14.84
N ILE A 117 -8.76 -7.24 14.41
CA ILE A 117 -8.24 -6.08 15.14
C ILE A 117 -9.04 -5.90 16.44
N ASP A 118 -10.36 -5.88 16.36
CA ASP A 118 -11.26 -5.64 17.50
C ASP A 118 -11.16 -6.74 18.54
N SER A 119 -10.99 -7.99 18.13
CA SER A 119 -10.77 -9.13 19.04
C SER A 119 -9.38 -9.16 19.70
N GLY A 120 -8.45 -8.30 19.28
CA GLY A 120 -7.07 -8.30 19.76
C GLY A 120 -6.19 -9.40 19.12
N TYR A 121 -6.71 -10.17 18.17
CA TYR A 121 -5.97 -11.24 17.50
C TYR A 121 -4.72 -10.70 16.77
N VAL A 122 -4.85 -9.59 16.02
CA VAL A 122 -3.72 -8.99 15.30
C VAL A 122 -2.59 -8.58 16.24
N LYS A 123 -2.93 -8.00 17.41
CA LYS A 123 -1.94 -7.62 18.43
C LYS A 123 -1.25 -8.85 19.05
N SER A 124 -1.98 -9.94 19.24
CA SER A 124 -1.42 -11.19 19.73
C SER A 124 -0.51 -11.84 18.69
N TYR A 125 -0.93 -11.80 17.42
CA TYR A 125 -0.11 -12.25 16.29
C TYR A 125 1.18 -11.44 16.14
N GLU A 126 1.13 -10.11 16.27
CA GLU A 126 2.33 -9.25 16.25
C GLU A 126 3.34 -9.64 17.33
N LYS A 127 2.87 -9.91 18.57
CA LYS A 127 3.73 -10.36 19.67
C LYS A 127 4.37 -11.71 19.37
N TRP A 128 3.57 -12.64 18.87
CA TRP A 128 4.06 -13.97 18.46
C TRP A 128 5.09 -13.84 17.33
N TYR A 129 4.80 -13.07 16.31
CA TYR A 129 5.66 -12.84 15.14
C TYR A 129 7.03 -12.30 15.55
N LYS A 130 7.06 -11.24 16.38
CA LYS A 130 8.31 -10.66 16.91
C LYS A 130 9.12 -11.67 17.72
N ARG A 131 8.45 -12.51 18.50
CA ARG A 131 9.12 -13.56 19.26
C ARG A 131 9.75 -14.63 18.35
N GLU A 132 9.05 -15.06 17.31
CA GLU A 132 9.57 -16.03 16.36
C GLU A 132 10.74 -15.44 15.54
N GLN A 133 10.63 -14.19 15.10
CA GLN A 133 11.76 -13.49 14.45
C GLN A 133 13.01 -13.40 15.35
N GLY A 134 12.82 -13.21 16.64
CA GLY A 134 13.95 -13.18 17.59
C GLY A 134 14.72 -14.49 17.71
N LYS A 135 14.15 -15.60 17.23
CA LYS A 135 14.80 -16.92 17.20
C LYS A 135 15.59 -17.19 15.91
N LEU A 136 15.40 -16.38 14.87
CA LEU A 136 16.08 -16.53 13.59
C LEU A 136 17.55 -16.12 13.69
N ASP A 137 18.40 -16.75 12.90
CA ASP A 137 19.81 -16.38 12.76
C ASP A 137 19.92 -14.98 12.13
N GLU A 138 20.98 -14.24 12.46
CA GLU A 138 21.21 -12.90 11.88
C GLU A 138 21.41 -12.92 10.35
N LYS A 139 21.76 -14.08 9.81
CA LYS A 139 21.90 -14.29 8.37
C LYS A 139 20.58 -14.60 7.67
N ASP A 140 19.52 -14.88 8.44
CA ASP A 140 18.20 -15.17 7.90
C ASP A 140 17.53 -13.86 7.46
N TRP A 141 17.23 -13.76 6.17
CA TRP A 141 16.56 -12.58 5.59
C TRP A 141 15.18 -12.33 6.20
N ASP A 142 14.49 -13.37 6.65
CA ASP A 142 13.16 -13.27 7.25
C ASP A 142 13.18 -12.49 8.58
N LYS A 143 14.33 -12.40 9.24
CA LYS A 143 14.51 -11.59 10.44
C LYS A 143 14.25 -10.10 10.21
N ASN A 144 14.40 -9.64 8.97
CA ASN A 144 14.27 -8.23 8.59
C ASN A 144 12.85 -7.83 8.15
N TYR A 145 11.88 -8.78 8.12
CA TYR A 145 10.51 -8.48 7.71
C TYR A 145 9.65 -8.04 8.90
N PRO A 146 9.36 -6.73 9.04
CA PRO A 146 8.60 -6.25 10.18
C PRO A 146 7.10 -6.54 10.04
N PHE A 147 6.42 -6.74 11.16
CA PHE A 147 4.97 -6.82 11.23
C PHE A 147 4.44 -5.90 12.33
N SER A 148 3.37 -5.13 12.04
CA SER A 148 2.73 -4.30 13.06
C SER A 148 1.22 -4.24 12.90
N THR A 149 0.54 -4.16 14.03
CA THR A 149 -0.91 -3.94 14.11
C THR A 149 -1.31 -2.60 13.46
N ALA A 150 -0.46 -1.57 13.56
CA ALA A 150 -0.72 -0.27 12.93
C ALA A 150 -0.83 -0.40 11.41
N HIS A 151 0.12 -1.10 10.79
CA HIS A 151 0.13 -1.30 9.34
C HIS A 151 -1.07 -2.13 8.83
N VAL A 152 -1.50 -3.14 9.62
CA VAL A 152 -2.73 -3.89 9.33
C VAL A 152 -3.97 -2.98 9.40
N LYS A 153 -4.03 -2.06 10.36
CA LYS A 153 -5.14 -1.09 10.46
C LYS A 153 -5.20 -0.13 9.29
N GLU A 154 -4.05 0.37 8.84
CA GLU A 154 -3.97 1.24 7.66
C GLU A 154 -4.44 0.50 6.40
N PHE A 155 -3.99 -0.73 6.20
CA PHE A 155 -4.42 -1.56 5.07
C PHE A 155 -5.92 -1.93 5.15
N GLU A 156 -6.45 -2.17 6.35
CA GLU A 156 -7.88 -2.41 6.55
C GLU A 156 -8.72 -1.21 6.08
N ARG A 157 -8.36 0.02 6.50
CA ARG A 157 -9.07 1.25 6.10
C ARG A 157 -8.96 1.50 4.59
N PHE A 158 -7.79 1.27 4.02
CA PHE A 158 -7.61 1.32 2.57
C PHE A 158 -8.53 0.33 1.85
N CYS A 159 -8.55 -0.94 2.24
CA CYS A 159 -9.41 -1.96 1.64
C CYS A 159 -10.89 -1.60 1.75
N GLU A 160 -11.33 -1.03 2.87
CA GLU A 160 -12.72 -0.63 3.10
C GLU A 160 -13.17 0.41 2.09
N LYS A 161 -12.31 1.39 1.77
CA LYS A 161 -12.64 2.57 0.97
C LYS A 161 -12.17 2.52 -0.48
N SER A 162 -11.31 1.55 -0.87
CA SER A 162 -10.64 1.54 -2.18
C SER A 162 -11.54 1.21 -3.37
N GLY A 163 -12.67 0.52 -3.13
CA GLY A 163 -13.53 0.03 -4.22
C GLY A 163 -12.88 -1.04 -5.10
N GLY A 164 -11.93 -1.80 -4.56
CA GLY A 164 -10.97 -2.64 -5.24
C GLY A 164 -9.64 -1.92 -5.42
N PHE A 165 -8.54 -2.65 -5.63
CA PHE A 165 -7.23 -2.02 -5.83
C PHE A 165 -6.37 -2.76 -6.86
N GLU A 166 -5.42 -2.02 -7.42
CA GLU A 166 -4.38 -2.49 -8.32
C GLU A 166 -3.01 -2.33 -7.67
N ILE A 167 -2.12 -3.33 -7.83
CA ILE A 167 -0.81 -3.42 -7.17
C ILE A 167 0.29 -3.12 -8.20
N HIS A 168 1.15 -2.11 -7.91
CA HIS A 168 2.29 -1.69 -8.74
C HIS A 168 3.59 -1.63 -7.95
#